data_31d91cedf0f0bd8def3fdca968084e1e
#
_entry.id   31d91cedf0f0bd8def3fdca968084e1e
#
_cell.length_a   1.000
_cell.length_b   1.000
_cell.length_c   1.000
_cell.angle_alpha   90.00
_cell.angle_beta   90.00
_cell.angle_gamma   90.00
#
_symmetry.space_group_name_H-M   'P 1'
#
loop_
_entity.id
_entity.type
_entity.pdbx_description
1 polymer ?
#
loop_
_entity_poly.entity_id
_entity_poly.type
_entity_poly.pdbx_seq_one_letter_code
_entity_poly.pdbx_strand_id
1 'polypeptide(L)'
;GCVLANRLSKNQKNKVLLIEAGGKDNYPWIHIPVGYYKTMHNPKVDWCFHTEKDESMNNRSIRYPRGKTLGGSSSINGLLWIRGQSNDYDNWRQQGNNGWGWDDVLPYFIKSENNELGKNEFHNDSGPIMVANKKIKLTTLEEFINASAEKGIPKVNDFNTGDNFGVGYYQFT
;
A
#
# COMPACT_ATOMS: atom_id res chain seq x y z
N GLY A 1 -11.18 -6.63 4.34
CA GLY A 1 -11.47 -7.78 5.20
C GLY A 1 -10.59 -7.82 6.44
N CYS A 2 -9.26 -7.79 6.31
CA CYS A 2 -8.33 -8.00 7.44
C CYS A 2 -8.57 -7.04 8.61
N VAL A 3 -8.70 -5.73 8.35
CA VAL A 3 -8.95 -4.74 9.40
C VAL A 3 -10.29 -5.00 10.10
N LEU A 4 -11.36 -5.24 9.33
CA LEU A 4 -12.68 -5.52 9.90
C LEU A 4 -12.68 -6.82 10.71
N ALA A 5 -12.09 -7.89 10.18
CA ALA A 5 -11.98 -9.16 10.91
C ALA A 5 -11.25 -8.96 12.24
N ASN A 6 -10.12 -8.27 12.24
CA ASN A 6 -9.35 -7.97 13.44
C ASN A 6 -10.13 -7.11 14.44
N ARG A 7 -10.73 -6.00 13.99
CA ARG A 7 -11.40 -5.05 14.90
C ARG A 7 -12.70 -5.61 15.47
N LEU A 8 -13.51 -6.28 14.67
CA LEU A 8 -14.79 -6.85 15.12
C LEU A 8 -14.58 -8.03 16.08
N SER A 9 -13.58 -8.88 15.81
CA SER A 9 -13.27 -10.03 16.68
C SER A 9 -12.59 -9.66 18.01
N LYS A 10 -12.08 -8.43 18.14
CA LYS A 10 -11.48 -7.95 19.39
C LYS A 10 -12.49 -7.96 20.56
N ASN A 11 -13.75 -7.71 20.26
CA ASN A 11 -14.81 -7.86 21.26
C ASN A 11 -15.26 -9.33 21.29
N GLN A 12 -14.95 -10.04 22.36
CA GLN A 12 -15.26 -11.47 22.54
C GLN A 12 -16.77 -11.79 22.54
N LYS A 13 -17.64 -10.79 22.71
CA LYS A 13 -19.08 -10.97 22.59
C LYS A 13 -19.56 -11.07 21.13
N ASN A 14 -18.75 -10.65 20.18
CA ASN A 14 -19.06 -10.73 18.76
C ASN A 14 -18.70 -12.12 18.21
N LYS A 15 -19.63 -12.70 17.46
CA LYS A 15 -19.35 -13.87 16.62
C LYS A 15 -19.07 -13.36 15.20
N VAL A 16 -17.84 -13.52 14.73
CA VAL A 16 -17.39 -13.02 13.43
C VAL A 16 -17.12 -14.19 12.49
N LEU A 17 -17.82 -14.25 11.38
CA LEU A 17 -17.58 -15.20 10.31
C LEU A 17 -16.79 -14.51 9.19
N LEU A 18 -15.59 -15.01 8.91
CA LEU A 18 -14.77 -14.61 7.77
C LEU A 18 -14.97 -15.61 6.63
N ILE A 19 -15.48 -15.14 5.49
CA ILE A 19 -15.64 -15.94 4.27
C ILE A 19 -14.57 -15.54 3.26
N GLU A 20 -13.76 -16.51 2.84
CA GLU A 20 -12.69 -16.36 1.86
C GLU A 20 -12.90 -17.36 0.72
N ALA A 21 -12.86 -16.88 -0.53
CA ALA A 21 -13.03 -17.74 -1.71
C ALA A 21 -11.76 -18.53 -2.04
N GLY A 22 -10.59 -18.02 -1.64
CA GLY A 22 -9.30 -18.66 -1.86
C GLY A 22 -8.91 -19.61 -0.72
N GLY A 23 -7.72 -20.16 -0.84
CA GLY A 23 -7.12 -21.01 0.18
C GLY A 23 -6.42 -20.23 1.29
N LYS A 24 -5.69 -20.98 2.13
CA LYS A 24 -4.74 -20.42 3.09
C LYS A 24 -3.57 -19.76 2.36
N ASP A 25 -2.97 -18.78 2.99
CA ASP A 25 -1.81 -18.02 2.51
C ASP A 25 -0.47 -18.78 2.67
N ASN A 26 -0.50 -20.10 2.54
CA ASN A 26 0.67 -20.96 2.72
C ASN A 26 1.53 -21.16 1.46
N TYR A 27 1.21 -20.46 0.37
CA TYR A 27 2.04 -20.48 -0.85
C TYR A 27 3.36 -19.74 -0.57
N PRO A 28 4.53 -20.39 -0.68
CA PRO A 28 5.80 -19.83 -0.18
C PRO A 28 6.13 -18.43 -0.73
N TRP A 29 5.76 -18.13 -1.97
CA TRP A 29 6.03 -16.84 -2.59
C TRP A 29 5.24 -15.66 -2.00
N ILE A 30 4.18 -15.92 -1.23
CA ILE A 30 3.46 -14.89 -0.47
C ILE A 30 4.36 -14.31 0.63
N HIS A 31 5.21 -15.15 1.23
CA HIS A 31 6.06 -14.80 2.37
C HIS A 31 7.46 -14.32 1.99
N ILE A 32 7.73 -14.19 0.70
CA ILE A 32 9.01 -13.69 0.16
C ILE A 32 8.74 -12.36 -0.54
N PRO A 33 9.35 -11.23 -0.12
CA PRO A 33 9.04 -9.91 -0.66
C PRO A 33 9.03 -9.81 -2.19
N VAL A 34 10.05 -10.37 -2.86
CA VAL A 34 10.13 -10.41 -4.33
C VAL A 34 9.12 -11.40 -4.95
N GLY A 35 8.49 -12.22 -4.13
CA GLY A 35 7.55 -13.26 -4.54
C GLY A 35 6.28 -12.74 -5.21
N TYR A 36 5.97 -11.45 -5.07
CA TYR A 36 4.79 -10.86 -5.72
C TYR A 36 4.82 -11.06 -7.25
N TYR A 37 5.98 -11.15 -7.89
CA TYR A 37 6.11 -11.52 -9.29
C TYR A 37 5.64 -12.95 -9.61
N LYS A 38 5.60 -13.83 -8.61
CA LYS A 38 5.16 -15.23 -8.73
C LYS A 38 3.71 -15.42 -8.28
N THR A 39 3.18 -14.48 -7.52
CA THR A 39 1.79 -14.52 -7.02
C THR A 39 0.82 -13.81 -7.96
N MET A 40 1.21 -12.65 -8.51
CA MET A 40 0.43 -11.96 -9.53
C MET A 40 0.24 -12.84 -10.77
N HIS A 41 -0.98 -12.88 -11.28
CA HIS A 41 -1.41 -13.70 -12.43
C HIS A 41 -1.29 -15.22 -12.22
N ASN A 42 -1.11 -15.65 -10.97
CA ASN A 42 -1.12 -17.08 -10.64
C ASN A 42 -2.54 -17.49 -10.17
N PRO A 43 -3.28 -18.31 -10.92
CA PRO A 43 -4.67 -18.65 -10.60
C PRO A 43 -4.85 -19.41 -9.27
N LYS A 44 -3.76 -19.87 -8.65
CA LYS A 44 -3.81 -20.47 -7.30
C LYS A 44 -4.11 -19.44 -6.22
N VAL A 45 -3.67 -18.19 -6.40
CA VAL A 45 -3.73 -17.13 -5.39
C VAL A 45 -4.21 -15.78 -5.95
N ASP A 46 -4.53 -15.70 -7.23
CA ASP A 46 -5.01 -14.52 -7.94
C ASP A 46 -6.28 -14.87 -8.72
N TRP A 47 -7.26 -13.97 -8.74
CA TRP A 47 -8.45 -14.06 -9.58
C TRP A 47 -8.14 -13.90 -11.07
N CYS A 48 -7.00 -13.37 -11.42
CA CYS A 48 -6.53 -13.11 -12.78
C CYS A 48 -7.53 -12.28 -13.62
N PHE A 49 -8.16 -11.29 -13.01
CA PHE A 49 -9.09 -10.40 -13.71
C PHE A 49 -8.41 -9.57 -14.79
N HIS A 50 -9.21 -9.14 -15.75
CA HIS A 50 -8.85 -8.19 -16.78
C HIS A 50 -9.90 -7.07 -16.79
N THR A 51 -9.48 -5.85 -17.10
CA THR A 51 -10.43 -4.75 -17.36
C THR A 51 -11.15 -4.96 -18.67
N GLU A 52 -12.31 -4.34 -18.82
CA GLU A 52 -12.89 -4.14 -20.14
C GLU A 52 -11.93 -3.31 -21.02
N LYS A 53 -12.12 -3.39 -22.33
CA LYS A 53 -11.37 -2.57 -23.28
C LYS A 53 -11.80 -1.10 -23.11
N ASP A 54 -10.83 -0.19 -23.07
CA ASP A 54 -11.06 1.22 -22.89
C ASP A 54 -10.46 2.00 -24.08
N GLU A 55 -11.29 2.79 -24.77
CA GLU A 55 -10.89 3.57 -25.93
C GLU A 55 -9.82 4.61 -25.59
N SER A 56 -9.89 5.23 -24.39
CA SER A 56 -8.88 6.18 -23.90
C SER A 56 -7.50 5.55 -23.72
N MET A 57 -7.45 4.23 -23.64
CA MET A 57 -6.25 3.42 -23.47
C MET A 57 -5.91 2.58 -24.71
N ASN A 58 -6.24 3.08 -25.92
CA ASN A 58 -6.04 2.38 -27.20
C ASN A 58 -6.71 1.00 -27.23
N ASN A 59 -7.92 0.88 -26.70
CA ASN A 59 -8.69 -0.36 -26.62
C ASN A 59 -7.95 -1.51 -25.92
N ARG A 60 -7.03 -1.21 -25.02
CA ARG A 60 -6.34 -2.21 -24.24
C ARG A 60 -7.20 -2.76 -23.11
N SER A 61 -7.13 -4.08 -22.92
CA SER A 61 -7.56 -4.77 -21.70
C SER A 61 -6.34 -4.96 -20.82
N ILE A 62 -6.40 -4.51 -19.59
CA ILE A 62 -5.29 -4.54 -18.63
C ILE A 62 -5.51 -5.65 -17.63
N ARG A 63 -4.47 -6.42 -17.34
CA ARG A 63 -4.48 -7.38 -16.24
C ARG A 63 -4.65 -6.67 -14.92
N TYR A 64 -5.58 -7.15 -14.10
CA TYR A 64 -5.95 -6.52 -12.84
C TYR A 64 -5.87 -7.51 -11.67
N PRO A 65 -4.67 -7.77 -11.11
CA PRO A 65 -4.49 -8.75 -10.06
C PRO A 65 -5.34 -8.46 -8.84
N ARG A 66 -5.98 -9.51 -8.31
CA ARG A 66 -6.74 -9.48 -7.05
C ARG A 66 -6.51 -10.79 -6.31
N GLY A 67 -6.06 -10.70 -5.06
CA GLY A 67 -5.75 -11.88 -4.29
C GLY A 67 -6.96 -12.77 -4.03
N LYS A 68 -6.76 -14.08 -4.25
CA LYS A 68 -7.70 -15.17 -3.98
C LYS A 68 -7.08 -16.10 -2.94
N THR A 69 -6.91 -15.59 -1.73
CA THR A 69 -6.28 -16.28 -0.61
C THR A 69 -6.61 -15.53 0.68
N LEU A 70 -6.37 -16.12 1.84
CA LEU A 70 -6.41 -15.38 3.12
C LEU A 70 -5.50 -14.15 3.03
N GLY A 71 -6.03 -12.99 3.48
CA GLY A 71 -5.37 -11.69 3.30
C GLY A 71 -5.72 -10.99 1.99
N GLY A 72 -6.23 -11.71 0.97
CA GLY A 72 -6.62 -11.12 -0.29
C GLY A 72 -5.45 -10.44 -1.00
N SER A 73 -5.68 -9.24 -1.55
CA SER A 73 -4.65 -8.52 -2.30
C SER A 73 -3.47 -8.04 -1.43
N SER A 74 -3.62 -7.94 -0.10
CA SER A 74 -2.47 -7.66 0.77
C SER A 74 -1.46 -8.80 0.83
N SER A 75 -1.87 -10.04 0.48
CA SER A 75 -0.97 -11.19 0.38
C SER A 75 -0.21 -11.29 -0.95
N ILE A 76 -0.58 -10.52 -1.98
CA ILE A 76 0.03 -10.59 -3.32
C ILE A 76 0.45 -9.23 -3.89
N ASN A 77 0.33 -8.15 -3.12
CA ASN A 77 0.71 -6.80 -3.55
C ASN A 77 2.24 -6.62 -3.63
N GLY A 78 2.68 -5.48 -4.15
CA GLY A 78 4.09 -5.11 -4.26
C GLY A 78 4.71 -4.53 -2.99
N LEU A 79 4.01 -4.60 -1.85
CA LEU A 79 4.48 -4.21 -0.52
C LEU A 79 4.80 -2.71 -0.33
N LEU A 80 4.64 -1.86 -1.34
CA LEU A 80 4.93 -0.44 -1.21
C LEU A 80 4.00 0.22 -0.18
N TRP A 81 4.60 0.99 0.74
CA TRP A 81 3.89 1.79 1.72
C TRP A 81 3.92 3.24 1.31
N ILE A 82 2.81 3.74 0.77
CA ILE A 82 2.65 5.11 0.32
C ILE A 82 1.22 5.58 0.55
N ARG A 83 1.07 6.83 0.98
CA ARG A 83 -0.21 7.52 1.13
C ARG A 83 -0.46 8.40 -0.09
N GLY A 84 -1.71 8.80 -0.30
CA GLY A 84 -2.04 9.91 -1.18
C GLY A 84 -1.48 11.24 -0.64
N GLN A 85 -1.45 12.25 -1.49
CA GLN A 85 -1.10 13.62 -1.07
C GLN A 85 -2.25 14.25 -0.27
N SER A 86 -1.94 15.26 0.53
CA SER A 86 -2.97 16.00 1.29
C SER A 86 -4.08 16.51 0.37
N ASN A 87 -3.72 17.02 -0.81
CA ASN A 87 -4.68 17.50 -1.79
C ASN A 87 -5.65 16.43 -2.32
N ASP A 88 -5.27 15.17 -2.37
CA ASP A 88 -6.16 14.09 -2.82
C ASP A 88 -7.36 13.98 -1.89
N TYR A 89 -7.11 13.97 -0.58
CA TYR A 89 -8.13 13.87 0.46
C TYR A 89 -8.92 15.16 0.63
N ASP A 90 -8.26 16.31 0.56
CA ASP A 90 -8.92 17.61 0.64
C ASP A 90 -9.85 17.84 -0.54
N ASN A 91 -9.51 17.36 -1.74
CA ASN A 91 -10.40 17.35 -2.90
C ASN A 91 -11.63 16.48 -2.64
N TRP A 92 -11.48 15.32 -1.99
CA TRP A 92 -12.64 14.50 -1.63
C TRP A 92 -13.56 15.25 -0.66
N ARG A 93 -13.01 15.92 0.35
CA ARG A 93 -13.79 16.76 1.27
C ARG A 93 -14.54 17.85 0.53
N GLN A 94 -13.87 18.56 -0.40
CA GLN A 94 -14.47 19.62 -1.19
C GLN A 94 -15.61 19.13 -2.12
N GLN A 95 -15.55 17.88 -2.56
CA GLN A 95 -16.62 17.21 -3.31
C GLN A 95 -17.81 16.76 -2.46
N GLY A 96 -17.85 17.13 -1.18
CA GLY A 96 -18.94 16.84 -0.25
C GLY A 96 -18.70 15.62 0.65
N ASN A 97 -17.52 14.97 0.60
CA ASN A 97 -17.19 13.86 1.46
C ASN A 97 -16.61 14.39 2.80
N ASN A 98 -17.46 14.95 3.63
CA ASN A 98 -17.07 15.46 4.95
C ASN A 98 -16.43 14.36 5.80
N GLY A 99 -15.33 14.68 6.53
CA GLY A 99 -14.57 13.72 7.32
C GLY A 99 -13.54 12.91 6.50
N TRP A 100 -13.29 13.28 5.22
CA TRP A 100 -12.29 12.64 4.37
C TRP A 100 -11.15 13.58 3.95
N GLY A 101 -11.02 14.76 4.56
CA GLY A 101 -9.88 15.64 4.37
C GLY A 101 -8.59 15.06 4.97
N TRP A 102 -7.46 15.63 4.60
CA TRP A 102 -6.15 15.16 5.09
C TRP A 102 -6.10 15.06 6.62
N ASP A 103 -6.53 16.10 7.33
CA ASP A 103 -6.53 16.13 8.79
C ASP A 103 -7.46 15.08 9.41
N ASP A 104 -8.52 14.70 8.69
CA ASP A 104 -9.46 13.68 9.14
C ASP A 104 -8.88 12.27 9.01
N VAL A 105 -8.12 11.98 7.92
CA VAL A 105 -7.62 10.64 7.61
C VAL A 105 -6.23 10.36 8.16
N LEU A 106 -5.38 11.37 8.34
CA LEU A 106 -4.01 11.24 8.84
C LEU A 106 -3.92 10.47 10.17
N PRO A 107 -4.79 10.72 11.18
CA PRO A 107 -4.76 9.96 12.44
C PRO A 107 -4.94 8.45 12.25
N TYR A 108 -5.69 8.02 11.23
CA TYR A 108 -5.89 6.59 10.92
C TYR A 108 -4.68 5.98 10.23
N PHE A 109 -3.98 6.72 9.37
CA PHE A 109 -2.70 6.28 8.81
C PHE A 109 -1.67 6.09 9.90
N ILE A 110 -1.48 7.09 10.76
CA ILE A 110 -0.58 7.05 11.91
C ILE A 110 -0.91 5.86 12.83
N LYS A 111 -2.19 5.66 13.16
CA LYS A 111 -2.65 4.56 14.02
C LYS A 111 -2.36 3.17 13.44
N SER A 112 -2.29 3.05 12.11
CA SER A 112 -2.14 1.76 11.45
C SER A 112 -0.70 1.25 11.42
N GLU A 113 0.31 2.10 11.53
CA GLU A 113 1.69 1.77 11.26
C GLU A 113 2.57 1.62 12.51
N ASN A 114 3.59 0.78 12.37
CA ASN A 114 4.76 0.67 13.22
C ASN A 114 5.97 0.95 12.32
N ASN A 115 6.36 2.22 12.23
CA ASN A 115 7.30 2.73 11.24
C ASN A 115 8.72 2.81 11.79
N GLU A 116 9.72 2.33 11.05
CA GLU A 116 11.14 2.42 11.42
C GLU A 116 11.65 3.87 11.59
N LEU A 117 10.95 4.87 11.02
CA LEU A 117 11.28 6.28 11.24
C LEU A 117 10.96 6.77 12.67
N GLY A 118 10.25 5.94 13.43
CA GLY A 118 9.81 6.27 14.77
C GLY A 118 8.59 7.20 14.80
N LYS A 119 8.21 7.60 15.99
CA LYS A 119 7.04 8.45 16.22
C LYS A 119 7.34 9.91 15.92
N ASN A 120 6.52 10.55 15.09
CA ASN A 120 6.55 11.98 14.80
C ASN A 120 5.15 12.47 14.40
N GLU A 121 5.05 13.65 13.78
CA GLU A 121 3.77 14.24 13.35
C GLU A 121 3.06 13.44 12.24
N PHE A 122 3.79 12.61 11.47
CA PHE A 122 3.27 11.80 10.37
C PHE A 122 3.29 10.31 10.65
N HIS A 123 4.04 9.84 11.64
CA HIS A 123 4.31 8.43 11.87
C HIS A 123 4.08 7.98 13.30
N ASN A 124 3.88 6.68 13.45
CA ASN A 124 3.81 5.97 14.73
C ASN A 124 4.68 4.72 14.70
N ASP A 125 5.16 4.29 15.85
CA ASP A 125 6.07 3.16 16.05
C ASP A 125 5.42 1.98 16.81
N SER A 126 4.08 1.98 16.94
CA SER A 126 3.37 0.99 17.77
C SER A 126 2.07 0.47 17.15
N GLY A 127 1.81 0.77 15.88
CA GLY A 127 0.65 0.25 15.17
C GLY A 127 0.83 -1.21 14.70
N PRO A 128 -0.21 -1.81 14.13
CA PRO A 128 -0.20 -3.23 13.77
C PRO A 128 0.58 -3.57 12.48
N ILE A 129 0.90 -2.59 11.64
CA ILE A 129 1.56 -2.82 10.35
C ILE A 129 3.00 -2.35 10.45
N MET A 130 3.94 -3.30 10.35
CA MET A 130 5.37 -2.97 10.28
C MET A 130 5.66 -2.25 8.94
N VAL A 131 6.34 -1.10 9.03
CA VAL A 131 6.78 -0.33 7.88
C VAL A 131 8.29 -0.11 7.99
N ALA A 132 9.01 -0.59 6.99
CA ALA A 132 10.46 -0.61 6.98
C ALA A 132 11.06 0.21 5.84
N ASN A 133 12.23 0.78 6.09
CA ASN A 133 13.02 1.42 5.06
C ASN A 133 13.77 0.39 4.22
N LYS A 134 14.05 0.74 2.97
CA LYS A 134 14.87 -0.09 2.10
C LYS A 134 16.29 -0.23 2.65
N LYS A 135 16.73 -1.48 2.86
CA LYS A 135 18.07 -1.79 3.38
C LYS A 135 19.13 -1.92 2.27
N ILE A 136 18.69 -2.25 1.06
CA ILE A 136 19.60 -2.46 -0.08
C ILE A 136 19.65 -1.18 -0.92
N LYS A 137 20.83 -0.58 -1.04
CA LYS A 137 21.10 0.53 -1.95
C LYS A 137 21.68 -0.03 -3.25
N LEU A 138 21.13 0.39 -4.38
CA LEU A 138 21.65 0.05 -5.70
C LEU A 138 22.29 1.29 -6.31
N THR A 139 23.53 1.19 -6.75
CA THR A 139 24.30 2.30 -7.33
C THR A 139 23.52 3.04 -8.42
N THR A 140 22.90 2.30 -9.33
CA THR A 140 22.08 2.87 -10.42
C THR A 140 20.91 3.72 -9.90
N LEU A 141 20.27 3.32 -8.79
CA LEU A 141 19.18 4.11 -8.22
C LEU A 141 19.70 5.37 -7.51
N GLU A 142 20.85 5.28 -6.85
CA GLU A 142 21.51 6.45 -6.26
C GLU A 142 21.90 7.46 -7.36
N GLU A 143 22.47 6.99 -8.47
CA GLU A 143 22.78 7.82 -9.63
C GLU A 143 21.54 8.45 -10.24
N PHE A 144 20.44 7.71 -10.36
CA PHE A 144 19.15 8.24 -10.82
C PHE A 144 18.62 9.35 -9.90
N ILE A 145 18.67 9.13 -8.58
CA ILE A 145 18.27 10.13 -7.58
C ILE A 145 19.15 11.38 -7.70
N ASN A 146 20.45 11.23 -7.86
CA ASN A 146 21.39 12.36 -8.00
C ASN A 146 21.13 13.13 -9.29
N ALA A 147 21.01 12.44 -10.42
CA ALA A 147 20.71 13.07 -11.72
C ALA A 147 19.35 13.80 -11.71
N SER A 148 18.35 13.25 -11.04
CA SER A 148 17.05 13.91 -10.86
C SER A 148 17.19 15.20 -10.06
N ALA A 149 17.97 15.17 -8.99
CA ALA A 149 18.23 16.37 -8.17
C ALA A 149 18.98 17.46 -8.95
N GLU A 150 19.92 17.10 -9.82
CA GLU A 150 20.61 18.03 -10.73
C GLU A 150 19.63 18.71 -11.71
N LYS A 151 18.51 18.06 -12.01
CA LYS A 151 17.43 18.61 -12.85
C LYS A 151 16.38 19.37 -12.05
N GLY A 152 16.61 19.61 -10.76
CA GLY A 152 15.72 20.39 -9.91
C GLY A 152 14.58 19.58 -9.26
N ILE A 153 14.58 18.24 -9.35
CA ILE A 153 13.63 17.41 -8.63
C ILE A 153 14.15 17.19 -7.21
N PRO A 154 13.42 17.58 -6.16
CA PRO A 154 13.91 17.47 -4.80
C PRO A 154 14.10 16.02 -4.38
N LYS A 155 15.16 15.75 -3.59
CA LYS A 155 15.32 14.47 -2.93
C LYS A 155 14.35 14.36 -1.76
N VAL A 156 13.62 13.26 -1.69
CA VAL A 156 12.62 12.99 -0.65
C VAL A 156 13.04 11.75 0.13
N ASN A 157 13.11 11.89 1.44
CA ASN A 157 13.40 10.78 2.34
C ASN A 157 12.13 10.08 2.84
N ASP A 158 10.99 10.78 2.75
CA ASP A 158 9.71 10.29 3.21
C ASP A 158 8.58 10.85 2.34
N PHE A 159 7.89 9.96 1.62
CA PHE A 159 6.75 10.30 0.75
C PHE A 159 5.41 10.35 1.49
N ASN A 160 5.38 10.14 2.80
CA ASN A 160 4.14 9.96 3.57
C ASN A 160 3.78 11.19 4.44
N THR A 161 4.34 12.35 4.12
CA THR A 161 4.15 13.61 4.86
C THR A 161 3.00 14.49 4.34
N GLY A 162 2.27 14.02 3.33
CA GLY A 162 1.20 14.79 2.68
C GLY A 162 1.63 15.54 1.41
N ASP A 163 2.94 15.63 1.17
CA ASP A 163 3.53 16.04 -0.11
C ASP A 163 4.51 14.96 -0.56
N ASN A 164 4.30 14.42 -1.75
CA ASN A 164 5.14 13.37 -2.32
C ASN A 164 5.80 13.77 -3.65
N PHE A 165 5.96 15.09 -3.88
CA PHE A 165 6.72 15.58 -5.02
C PHE A 165 8.22 15.42 -4.79
N GLY A 166 8.88 14.59 -5.60
CA GLY A 166 10.32 14.39 -5.51
C GLY A 166 10.80 13.03 -5.96
N VAL A 167 12.05 12.71 -5.63
CA VAL A 167 12.71 11.44 -5.93
C VAL A 167 13.34 10.85 -4.68
N GLY A 168 13.13 9.57 -4.45
CA GLY A 168 13.64 8.87 -3.27
C GLY A 168 13.24 7.40 -3.26
N TYR A 169 13.49 6.75 -2.12
CA TYR A 169 13.09 5.37 -1.91
C TYR A 169 11.75 5.29 -1.19
N TYR A 170 10.91 4.37 -1.61
CA TYR A 170 9.69 4.02 -0.88
C TYR A 170 10.01 3.16 0.34
N GLN A 171 9.11 3.25 1.33
CA GLN A 171 9.03 2.31 2.43
C GLN A 171 8.20 1.07 2.01
N PHE A 172 8.32 0.00 2.77
CA PHE A 172 7.70 -1.29 2.50
C PHE A 172 7.05 -1.87 3.76
N THR A 173 6.02 -2.70 3.54
CA THR A 173 5.38 -3.52 4.59
C THR A 173 5.90 -4.94 4.58
#